data_98ccd3d23182fefc2f3961daddddbe8b
#
_entry.id   98ccd3d23182fefc2f3961daddddbe8b
#
_cell.length_a   1.000
_cell.length_b   1.000
_cell.length_c   1.000
_cell.angle_alpha   90.00
_cell.angle_beta   90.00
_cell.angle_gamma   90.00
#
_symmetry.space_group_name_H-M   'P 1'
#
loop_
_entity.id
_entity.type
_entity.pdbx_description
1 polymer ?
#
loop_
_entity_poly.entity_id
_entity_poly.type
_entity_poly.pdbx_seq_one_letter_code
_entity_poly.pdbx_strand_id
1 'polypeptide(L)'
;MLLNKILNKLRGLYLDIYFNFNNKILFKDKYGLTYYLYKNTRPKDTFNIGVRTDDTSVLYTIEKILSSTKTTNSEYIHCIDVGSFIGIITLMMSKALQKNKKSWKIHSFEPFKESFLRLQKNVNLNAFSNNIILNNLAVSDTSGEKTLKAYHDKPGQNHIDISCVQNKDIAYQENVKVITLRDYMYENNINHVNICKIDTEGSDELVIKGLYEYLKNRAINYFIFEYSNYSSYEKIKNILSVNDYTIYYIVRNENIIVNSLL
;
A
#
# COMPACT_ATOMS: atom_id res chain seq x y z
N MET A 1 21.84 1.76 -20.43
CA MET A 1 20.59 2.54 -20.54
C MET A 1 19.77 2.20 -21.79
N LEU A 2 20.34 2.20 -22.99
CA LEU A 2 19.62 1.89 -24.25
C LEU A 2 19.07 0.45 -24.28
N LEU A 3 19.86 -0.55 -23.89
CA LEU A 3 19.45 -1.96 -23.86
C LEU A 3 18.23 -2.19 -22.96
N ASN A 4 18.18 -1.57 -21.79
CA ASN A 4 17.03 -1.66 -20.88
C ASN A 4 15.76 -1.03 -21.48
N LYS A 5 15.88 0.07 -22.23
CA LYS A 5 14.75 0.69 -22.96
C LYS A 5 14.22 -0.26 -24.04
N ILE A 6 15.12 -0.91 -24.79
CA ILE A 6 14.74 -1.90 -25.83
C ILE A 6 14.06 -3.10 -25.19
N LEU A 7 14.63 -3.68 -24.14
CA LEU A 7 14.05 -4.81 -23.42
C LEU A 7 12.65 -4.49 -22.86
N ASN A 8 12.47 -3.30 -22.29
CA ASN A 8 11.16 -2.87 -21.77
C ASN A 8 10.13 -2.69 -22.90
N LYS A 9 10.56 -2.19 -24.06
CA LYS A 9 9.68 -2.08 -25.23
C LYS A 9 9.26 -3.45 -25.78
N LEU A 10 10.20 -4.39 -25.86
CA LEU A 10 9.91 -5.79 -26.30
C LEU A 10 8.99 -6.51 -25.29
N ARG A 11 9.21 -6.32 -24.00
CA ARG A 11 8.32 -6.83 -22.95
C ARG A 11 6.91 -6.26 -23.07
N GLY A 12 6.79 -4.96 -23.30
CA GLY A 12 5.49 -4.30 -23.52
C GLY A 12 4.75 -4.91 -24.71
N LEU A 13 5.42 -5.08 -25.84
CA LEU A 13 4.85 -5.72 -27.05
C LEU A 13 4.42 -7.18 -26.81
N TYR A 14 5.26 -7.94 -26.10
CA TYR A 14 4.91 -9.31 -25.70
C TYR A 14 3.63 -9.35 -24.87
N LEU A 15 3.49 -8.45 -23.90
CA LEU A 15 2.30 -8.37 -23.07
C LEU A 15 1.05 -7.97 -23.86
N ASP A 16 1.17 -7.00 -24.76
CA ASP A 16 0.06 -6.57 -25.61
C ASP A 16 -0.45 -7.77 -26.46
N ILE A 17 0.47 -8.55 -27.04
CA ILE A 17 0.13 -9.75 -27.80
C ILE A 17 -0.47 -10.83 -26.87
N TYR A 18 0.18 -11.12 -25.74
CA TYR A 18 -0.27 -12.13 -24.80
C TYR A 18 -1.69 -11.86 -24.28
N PHE A 19 -1.98 -10.61 -23.92
CA PHE A 19 -3.29 -10.19 -23.39
C PHE A 19 -4.38 -10.09 -24.47
N ASN A 20 -4.07 -10.21 -25.75
CA ASN A 20 -5.09 -10.40 -26.77
C ASN A 20 -5.78 -11.78 -26.65
N PHE A 21 -5.07 -12.77 -26.11
CA PHE A 21 -5.55 -14.14 -25.97
C PHE A 21 -5.79 -14.59 -24.54
N ASN A 22 -5.29 -13.84 -23.56
CA ASN A 22 -5.33 -14.19 -22.13
C ASN A 22 -5.74 -13.01 -21.28
N ASN A 23 -6.52 -13.25 -20.23
CA ASN A 23 -6.95 -12.20 -19.29
C ASN A 23 -5.98 -11.98 -18.13
N LYS A 24 -5.07 -12.91 -17.88
CA LYS A 24 -4.09 -12.86 -16.79
C LYS A 24 -2.80 -13.58 -17.14
N ILE A 25 -1.70 -13.15 -16.54
CA ILE A 25 -0.39 -13.81 -16.62
C ILE A 25 0.15 -14.05 -15.21
N LEU A 26 0.85 -15.16 -15.01
CA LEU A 26 1.63 -15.40 -13.80
C LEU A 26 3.02 -14.77 -13.98
N PHE A 27 3.40 -13.91 -13.05
CA PHE A 27 4.64 -13.16 -13.07
C PHE A 27 5.43 -13.40 -11.78
N LYS A 28 6.74 -13.59 -11.90
CA LYS A 28 7.66 -13.67 -10.77
C LYS A 28 8.64 -12.52 -10.85
N ASP A 29 8.72 -11.73 -9.77
CA ASP A 29 9.62 -10.58 -9.68
C ASP A 29 11.06 -10.98 -9.31
N LYS A 30 11.95 -9.99 -9.29
CA LYS A 30 13.37 -10.18 -8.92
C LYS A 30 13.59 -10.58 -7.46
N TYR A 31 12.61 -10.42 -6.60
CA TYR A 31 12.64 -10.82 -5.18
C TYR A 31 12.10 -12.22 -4.95
N GLY A 32 11.64 -12.88 -6.03
CA GLY A 32 11.07 -14.21 -5.99
C GLY A 32 9.60 -14.25 -5.61
N LEU A 33 8.93 -13.11 -5.54
CA LEU A 33 7.49 -13.00 -5.28
C LEU A 33 6.72 -13.27 -6.56
N THR A 34 5.59 -13.96 -6.44
CA THR A 34 4.77 -14.39 -7.58
C THR A 34 3.43 -13.67 -7.55
N TYR A 35 2.98 -13.18 -8.71
CA TYR A 35 1.74 -12.42 -8.87
C TYR A 35 0.95 -12.89 -10.07
N TYR A 36 -0.38 -12.86 -9.95
CA TYR A 36 -1.25 -12.78 -11.12
C TYR A 36 -1.38 -11.30 -11.53
N LEU A 37 -0.99 -11.00 -12.76
CA LEU A 37 -1.23 -9.72 -13.41
C LEU A 37 -2.39 -9.86 -14.38
N TYR A 38 -3.29 -8.89 -14.42
CA TYR A 38 -4.50 -8.93 -15.24
C TYR A 38 -4.45 -7.86 -16.33
N LYS A 39 -5.08 -8.12 -17.48
CA LYS A 39 -5.13 -7.22 -18.63
C LYS A 39 -5.55 -5.80 -18.28
N ASN A 40 -6.49 -5.65 -17.37
CA ASN A 40 -7.06 -4.37 -16.93
C ASN A 40 -6.31 -3.72 -15.74
N THR A 41 -5.16 -4.24 -15.29
CA THR A 41 -4.33 -3.69 -14.21
C THR A 41 -3.08 -3.02 -14.73
N ARG A 42 -3.16 -2.18 -15.77
CA ARG A 42 -1.97 -1.51 -16.36
C ARG A 42 -0.78 -2.48 -16.48
N PRO A 43 -0.85 -3.52 -17.36
CA PRO A 43 0.20 -4.55 -17.42
C PRO A 43 1.58 -3.99 -17.64
N LYS A 44 1.70 -2.86 -18.38
CA LYS A 44 2.98 -2.18 -18.66
C LYS A 44 3.62 -1.62 -17.38
N ASP A 45 2.81 -1.11 -16.45
CA ASP A 45 3.29 -0.60 -15.18
C ASP A 45 3.58 -1.74 -14.19
N THR A 46 2.72 -2.76 -14.19
CA THR A 46 2.83 -3.90 -13.28
C THR A 46 3.97 -4.86 -13.65
N PHE A 47 4.36 -4.93 -14.94
CA PHE A 47 5.52 -5.75 -15.37
C PHE A 47 6.86 -5.18 -14.88
N ASN A 48 6.85 -3.94 -14.43
CA ASN A 48 7.99 -3.30 -13.79
C ASN A 48 7.96 -3.44 -12.25
N ILE A 49 7.07 -4.29 -11.70
CA ILE A 49 7.04 -4.57 -10.25
C ILE A 49 8.44 -5.00 -9.79
N GLY A 50 8.94 -4.34 -8.78
CA GLY A 50 10.29 -4.55 -8.29
C GLY A 50 11.40 -4.00 -9.20
N VAL A 51 11.05 -3.35 -10.32
CA VAL A 51 11.95 -2.58 -11.20
C VAL A 51 11.57 -1.09 -11.17
N ARG A 52 10.32 -0.76 -10.79
CA ARG A 52 9.93 0.63 -10.56
C ARG A 52 10.77 1.19 -9.41
N THR A 53 11.31 2.36 -9.63
CA THR A 53 12.11 3.07 -8.62
C THR A 53 11.31 3.33 -7.35
N ASP A 54 10.02 3.57 -7.48
CA ASP A 54 9.09 3.84 -6.39
C ASP A 54 8.96 2.61 -5.46
N ASP A 55 8.56 1.46 -6.01
CA ASP A 55 8.41 0.21 -5.24
C ASP A 55 9.73 -0.21 -4.60
N THR A 56 10.84 -0.01 -5.33
CA THR A 56 12.18 -0.33 -4.83
C THR A 56 12.58 0.59 -3.68
N SER A 57 12.26 1.88 -3.75
CA SER A 57 12.56 2.86 -2.70
C SER A 57 11.73 2.59 -1.44
N VAL A 58 10.45 2.24 -1.60
CA VAL A 58 9.58 1.86 -0.49
C VAL A 58 10.08 0.58 0.18
N LEU A 59 10.41 -0.47 -0.60
CA LEU A 59 10.97 -1.71 -0.06
C LEU A 59 12.27 -1.47 0.71
N TYR A 60 13.21 -0.71 0.14
CA TYR A 60 14.46 -0.36 0.79
C TYR A 60 14.22 0.38 2.12
N THR A 61 13.27 1.32 2.14
CA THR A 61 12.89 2.05 3.35
C THR A 61 12.33 1.09 4.41
N ILE A 62 11.43 0.18 4.02
CA ILE A 62 10.88 -0.85 4.90
C ILE A 62 12.00 -1.73 5.48
N GLU A 63 12.92 -2.23 4.64
CA GLU A 63 14.05 -3.04 5.10
C GLU A 63 14.94 -2.28 6.08
N LYS A 64 15.20 -0.99 5.84
CA LYS A 64 15.98 -0.13 6.75
C LYS A 64 15.28 0.07 8.08
N ILE A 65 13.99 0.40 8.06
CA ILE A 65 13.18 0.54 9.26
C ILE A 65 13.22 -0.76 10.09
N LEU A 66 12.95 -1.89 9.46
CA LEU A 66 12.92 -3.19 10.15
C LEU A 66 14.29 -3.61 10.70
N SER A 67 15.38 -3.23 10.02
CA SER A 67 16.74 -3.52 10.48
C SER A 67 17.21 -2.61 11.63
N SER A 68 16.70 -1.38 11.69
CA SER A 68 17.03 -0.39 12.72
C SER A 68 16.12 -0.46 13.94
N THR A 69 14.98 -1.14 13.84
CA THR A 69 14.03 -1.27 14.95
C THR A 69 14.68 -2.10 16.05
N LYS A 70 15.22 -1.42 17.07
CA LYS A 70 15.60 -2.06 18.32
C LYS A 70 14.35 -2.73 18.86
N THR A 71 14.46 -4.02 19.07
CA THR A 71 13.36 -4.87 19.52
C THR A 71 12.74 -4.31 20.78
N THR A 72 11.57 -3.68 20.68
CA THR A 72 10.69 -3.53 21.82
C THR A 72 10.36 -4.94 22.33
N ASN A 73 10.00 -5.10 23.61
CA ASN A 73 9.64 -6.39 24.22
C ASN A 73 8.38 -7.04 23.62
N SER A 74 7.87 -6.51 22.50
CA SER A 74 6.72 -7.06 21.79
C SER A 74 7.08 -8.41 21.15
N GLU A 75 6.27 -9.42 21.39
CA GLU A 75 6.38 -10.73 20.76
C GLU A 75 6.19 -10.69 19.26
N TYR A 76 5.42 -9.72 18.76
CA TYR A 76 5.04 -9.60 17.35
C TYR A 76 5.45 -8.25 16.76
N ILE A 77 5.81 -8.30 15.49
CA ILE A 77 5.91 -7.13 14.62
C ILE A 77 4.57 -6.98 13.89
N HIS A 78 3.85 -5.91 14.16
CA HIS A 78 2.62 -5.58 13.42
C HIS A 78 2.92 -4.54 12.35
N CYS A 79 2.49 -4.82 11.12
CA CYS A 79 2.48 -3.86 10.03
C CYS A 79 1.06 -3.70 9.48
N ILE A 80 0.74 -2.52 8.99
CA ILE A 80 -0.54 -2.20 8.36
C ILE A 80 -0.28 -1.70 6.94
N ASP A 81 -1.05 -2.17 5.97
CA ASP A 81 -1.04 -1.73 4.57
C ASP A 81 -2.45 -1.31 4.17
N VAL A 82 -2.72 0.00 4.14
CA VAL A 82 -4.00 0.57 3.73
C VAL A 82 -3.92 0.95 2.27
N GLY A 83 -4.90 0.48 1.47
CA GLY A 83 -4.87 0.58 0.01
C GLY A 83 -3.90 -0.43 -0.59
N SER A 84 -4.09 -1.71 -0.23
CA SER A 84 -3.17 -2.79 -0.63
C SER A 84 -3.28 -3.18 -2.10
N PHE A 85 -4.34 -2.77 -2.79
CA PHE A 85 -4.62 -3.07 -4.19
C PHE A 85 -4.49 -4.57 -4.50
N ILE A 86 -3.54 -4.97 -5.35
CA ILE A 86 -3.26 -6.38 -5.67
C ILE A 86 -2.18 -7.01 -4.79
N GLY A 87 -1.69 -6.30 -3.77
CA GLY A 87 -0.80 -6.81 -2.74
C GLY A 87 0.69 -6.67 -2.98
N ILE A 88 1.13 -5.76 -3.85
CA ILE A 88 2.55 -5.59 -4.17
C ILE A 88 3.33 -5.22 -2.89
N ILE A 89 2.95 -4.14 -2.22
CA ILE A 89 3.65 -3.67 -1.01
C ILE A 89 3.44 -4.65 0.15
N THR A 90 2.24 -5.20 0.32
CA THR A 90 1.97 -6.26 1.31
C THR A 90 2.97 -7.42 1.19
N LEU A 91 3.18 -7.94 -0.03
CA LEU A 91 4.10 -9.06 -0.28
C LEU A 91 5.57 -8.65 -0.13
N MET A 92 5.93 -7.43 -0.53
CA MET A 92 7.27 -6.89 -0.30
C MET A 92 7.58 -6.73 1.20
N MET A 93 6.63 -6.22 2.00
CA MET A 93 6.75 -6.19 3.47
C MET A 93 6.95 -7.60 4.04
N SER A 94 6.15 -8.57 3.57
CA SER A 94 6.27 -9.96 3.99
C SER A 94 7.65 -10.53 3.72
N LYS A 95 8.21 -10.22 2.55
CA LYS A 95 9.56 -10.65 2.16
C LYS A 95 10.64 -10.03 3.04
N ALA A 96 10.51 -8.76 3.40
CA ALA A 96 11.41 -8.09 4.32
C ALA A 96 11.31 -8.68 5.74
N LEU A 97 10.07 -8.91 6.22
CA LEU A 97 9.81 -9.48 7.54
C LEU A 97 10.24 -10.95 7.66
N GLN A 98 10.22 -11.72 6.58
CA GLN A 98 10.71 -13.11 6.57
C GLN A 98 12.17 -13.25 7.05
N LYS A 99 12.98 -12.20 6.86
CA LYS A 99 14.37 -12.15 7.33
C LYS A 99 14.46 -11.92 8.83
N ASN A 100 13.36 -11.54 9.47
CA ASN A 100 13.31 -11.22 10.89
C ASN A 100 13.08 -12.50 11.72
N LYS A 101 13.74 -12.60 12.89
CA LYS A 101 13.57 -13.76 13.78
C LYS A 101 12.30 -13.72 14.61
N LYS A 102 11.62 -12.56 14.66
CA LYS A 102 10.38 -12.38 15.40
C LYS A 102 9.17 -12.84 14.62
N SER A 103 8.13 -13.24 15.32
CA SER A 103 6.81 -13.42 14.73
C SER A 103 6.26 -12.09 14.22
N TRP A 104 5.52 -12.12 13.13
CA TRP A 104 4.98 -10.91 12.52
C TRP A 104 3.61 -11.13 11.91
N LYS A 105 2.86 -10.05 11.81
CA LYS A 105 1.56 -9.98 11.15
C LYS A 105 1.47 -8.73 10.29
N ILE A 106 0.85 -8.86 9.12
CA ILE A 106 0.48 -7.73 8.27
C ILE A 106 -1.03 -7.69 8.15
N HIS A 107 -1.61 -6.52 8.41
CA HIS A 107 -3.04 -6.26 8.26
C HIS A 107 -3.23 -5.43 7.00
N SER A 108 -3.74 -6.05 5.95
CA SER A 108 -3.93 -5.44 4.62
C SER A 108 -5.38 -5.07 4.41
N PHE A 109 -5.62 -3.85 3.94
CA PHE A 109 -6.96 -3.30 3.69
C PHE A 109 -7.09 -2.92 2.22
N GLU A 110 -8.08 -3.50 1.56
CA GLU A 110 -8.45 -3.18 0.18
C GLU A 110 -9.98 -3.20 0.06
N PRO A 111 -10.60 -2.03 -0.12
CA PRO A 111 -12.06 -1.94 -0.16
C PRO A 111 -12.67 -2.50 -1.44
N PHE A 112 -12.02 -2.28 -2.60
CA PHE A 112 -12.58 -2.65 -3.89
C PHE A 112 -12.56 -4.17 -4.07
N LYS A 113 -13.75 -4.77 -4.23
CA LYS A 113 -13.93 -6.23 -4.21
C LYS A 113 -13.07 -6.96 -5.24
N GLU A 114 -12.96 -6.44 -6.44
CA GLU A 114 -12.15 -7.06 -7.50
C GLU A 114 -10.66 -7.05 -7.16
N SER A 115 -10.15 -5.90 -6.69
CA SER A 115 -8.76 -5.76 -6.24
C SER A 115 -8.48 -6.66 -5.04
N PHE A 116 -9.39 -6.73 -4.08
CA PHE A 116 -9.29 -7.61 -2.92
C PHE A 116 -9.17 -9.10 -3.31
N LEU A 117 -9.99 -9.56 -4.25
CA LEU A 117 -9.90 -10.95 -4.73
C LEU A 117 -8.57 -11.24 -5.44
N ARG A 118 -7.99 -10.23 -6.09
CA ARG A 118 -6.65 -10.34 -6.70
C ARG A 118 -5.55 -10.35 -5.65
N LEU A 119 -5.64 -9.47 -4.65
CA LEU A 119 -4.78 -9.46 -3.47
C LEU A 119 -4.77 -10.83 -2.80
N GLN A 120 -5.94 -11.40 -2.51
CA GLN A 120 -6.08 -12.72 -1.91
C GLN A 120 -5.40 -13.82 -2.74
N LYS A 121 -5.61 -13.82 -4.06
CA LYS A 121 -4.93 -14.77 -4.96
C LYS A 121 -3.42 -14.62 -4.93
N ASN A 122 -2.91 -13.37 -4.95
CA ASN A 122 -1.48 -13.10 -4.94
C ASN A 122 -0.84 -13.49 -3.60
N VAL A 123 -1.52 -13.24 -2.48
CA VAL A 123 -1.05 -13.71 -1.16
C VAL A 123 -0.96 -15.24 -1.12
N ASN A 124 -1.96 -15.94 -1.65
CA ASN A 124 -1.99 -17.41 -1.67
C ASN A 124 -0.93 -18.05 -2.59
N LEU A 125 -0.43 -17.33 -3.59
CA LEU A 125 0.70 -17.79 -4.43
C LEU A 125 2.05 -17.77 -3.69
N ASN A 126 2.11 -17.06 -2.57
CA ASN A 126 3.32 -16.88 -1.79
C ASN A 126 3.16 -17.52 -0.40
N ALA A 127 4.22 -17.96 0.22
CA ALA A 127 4.18 -18.69 1.49
C ALA A 127 3.94 -17.79 2.73
N PHE A 128 3.09 -16.74 2.60
CA PHE A 128 2.87 -15.75 3.67
C PHE A 128 1.43 -15.69 4.18
N SER A 129 0.52 -16.51 3.65
CA SER A 129 -0.92 -16.47 3.96
C SER A 129 -1.24 -16.55 5.46
N ASN A 130 -0.44 -17.28 6.24
CA ASN A 130 -0.62 -17.41 7.69
C ASN A 130 -0.23 -16.15 8.48
N ASN A 131 0.50 -15.24 7.85
CA ASN A 131 1.02 -14.02 8.47
C ASN A 131 0.29 -12.76 8.00
N ILE A 132 -0.56 -12.86 6.96
CA ILE A 132 -1.27 -11.74 6.37
C ILE A 132 -2.76 -11.86 6.67
N ILE A 133 -3.32 -10.85 7.30
CA ILE A 133 -4.75 -10.72 7.58
C ILE A 133 -5.32 -9.79 6.53
N LEU A 134 -6.23 -10.32 5.70
CA LEU A 134 -6.83 -9.62 4.58
C LEU A 134 -8.19 -9.06 4.97
N ASN A 135 -8.41 -7.76 4.77
CA ASN A 135 -9.61 -7.03 5.12
C ASN A 135 -10.21 -6.38 3.88
N ASN A 136 -11.41 -6.82 3.46
CA ASN A 136 -12.15 -6.15 2.40
C ASN A 136 -12.94 -4.98 2.98
N LEU A 137 -12.22 -3.96 3.44
CA LEU A 137 -12.71 -2.80 4.14
C LEU A 137 -12.01 -1.54 3.63
N ALA A 138 -12.73 -0.43 3.58
CA ALA A 138 -12.14 0.88 3.50
C ALA A 138 -11.72 1.36 4.89
N VAL A 139 -10.73 2.24 4.93
CA VAL A 139 -10.27 2.86 6.17
C VAL A 139 -10.47 4.37 6.08
N SER A 140 -11.02 4.98 7.14
CA SER A 140 -11.28 6.42 7.21
C SER A 140 -11.22 6.90 8.66
N ASP A 141 -11.64 8.15 8.91
CA ASP A 141 -11.77 8.75 10.23
C ASP A 141 -13.07 8.36 10.96
N THR A 142 -14.04 7.79 10.24
CA THR A 142 -15.34 7.36 10.78
C THR A 142 -15.72 6.02 10.19
N SER A 143 -16.26 5.12 11.04
CA SER A 143 -16.78 3.82 10.63
C SER A 143 -18.19 3.95 10.02
N GLY A 144 -18.58 3.01 9.15
CA GLY A 144 -19.88 3.00 8.49
C GLY A 144 -19.83 2.39 7.10
N GLU A 145 -20.60 2.95 6.17
CA GLU A 145 -20.64 2.56 4.76
C GLU A 145 -20.40 3.79 3.88
N LYS A 146 -19.66 3.61 2.80
CA LYS A 146 -19.44 4.64 1.78
C LYS A 146 -19.51 4.04 0.38
N THR A 147 -19.81 4.87 -0.61
CA THR A 147 -19.76 4.47 -2.02
C THR A 147 -18.35 4.70 -2.56
N LEU A 148 -17.74 3.64 -3.04
CA LEU A 148 -16.46 3.67 -3.76
C LEU A 148 -16.75 3.81 -5.25
N LYS A 149 -16.02 4.68 -5.94
CA LYS A 149 -16.13 4.92 -7.39
C LYS A 149 -14.81 4.59 -8.08
N ALA A 150 -14.88 3.80 -9.14
CA ALA A 150 -13.77 3.53 -10.05
C ALA A 150 -14.03 4.22 -11.40
N TYR A 151 -12.99 4.72 -12.07
CA TYR A 151 -13.10 5.47 -13.31
C TYR A 151 -12.44 4.74 -14.47
N HIS A 152 -13.01 4.86 -15.70
CA HIS A 152 -12.51 4.17 -16.90
C HIS A 152 -11.12 4.61 -17.31
N ASP A 153 -10.79 5.88 -17.14
CA ASP A 153 -9.52 6.48 -17.56
C ASP A 153 -8.36 6.21 -16.58
N LYS A 154 -8.66 5.70 -15.38
CA LYS A 154 -7.69 5.48 -14.31
C LYS A 154 -7.88 4.15 -13.58
N PRO A 155 -7.67 3.01 -14.24
CA PRO A 155 -7.76 1.72 -13.57
C PRO A 155 -6.71 1.64 -12.45
N GLY A 156 -7.18 1.30 -11.23
CA GLY A 156 -6.34 1.25 -10.03
C GLY A 156 -6.36 2.51 -9.17
N GLN A 157 -6.93 3.62 -9.65
CA GLN A 157 -7.22 4.80 -8.86
C GLN A 157 -8.71 4.81 -8.49
N ASN A 158 -9.05 4.12 -7.41
CA ASN A 158 -10.42 4.05 -6.91
C ASN A 158 -10.57 5.06 -5.77
N HIS A 159 -11.52 5.96 -5.89
CA HIS A 159 -11.74 7.01 -4.89
C HIS A 159 -13.01 6.73 -4.09
N ILE A 160 -12.94 6.87 -2.79
CA ILE A 160 -14.11 7.11 -1.95
C ILE A 160 -14.66 8.48 -2.35
N ASP A 161 -15.97 8.58 -2.52
CA ASP A 161 -16.66 9.77 -3.04
C ASP A 161 -16.11 11.08 -2.47
N ILE A 162 -15.20 11.70 -3.21
CA ILE A 162 -14.72 13.04 -2.94
C ILE A 162 -15.51 13.94 -3.88
N SER A 163 -16.37 14.78 -3.32
CA SER A 163 -17.29 15.70 -3.99
C SER A 163 -16.66 16.66 -5.01
N CYS A 164 -15.35 16.65 -5.17
CA CYS A 164 -14.58 17.53 -6.06
C CYS A 164 -14.28 16.92 -7.45
N VAL A 165 -14.68 15.68 -7.74
CA VAL A 165 -14.47 15.08 -9.07
C VAL A 165 -15.73 15.25 -9.90
N GLN A 166 -15.91 16.45 -10.46
CA GLN A 166 -17.00 16.74 -11.40
C GLN A 166 -16.72 16.05 -12.75
N ASN A 167 -17.76 15.37 -13.30
CA ASN A 167 -17.85 14.88 -14.68
C ASN A 167 -16.79 13.88 -15.17
N LYS A 168 -16.39 12.91 -14.36
CA LYS A 168 -15.63 11.76 -14.87
C LYS A 168 -16.55 10.58 -15.15
N ASP A 169 -16.22 9.86 -16.20
CA ASP A 169 -16.94 8.67 -16.63
C ASP A 169 -16.73 7.54 -15.59
N ILE A 170 -17.76 7.28 -14.78
CA ILE A 170 -17.74 6.27 -13.72
C ILE A 170 -17.85 4.91 -14.37
N ALA A 171 -16.78 4.11 -14.28
CA ALA A 171 -16.76 2.75 -14.78
C ALA A 171 -17.57 1.79 -13.90
N TYR A 172 -17.48 1.99 -12.60
CA TYR A 172 -18.05 1.10 -11.61
C TYR A 172 -18.19 1.81 -10.26
N GLN A 173 -19.21 1.43 -9.51
CA GLN A 173 -19.37 1.87 -8.13
C GLN A 173 -19.85 0.72 -7.25
N GLU A 174 -19.40 0.67 -6.01
CA GLU A 174 -19.88 -0.29 -5.02
C GLU A 174 -19.95 0.34 -3.62
N ASN A 175 -20.86 -0.17 -2.79
CA ASN A 175 -20.89 0.19 -1.39
C ASN A 175 -19.89 -0.66 -0.63
N VAL A 176 -19.04 0.00 0.14
CA VAL A 176 -17.97 -0.62 0.92
C VAL A 176 -18.15 -0.31 2.40
N LYS A 177 -17.85 -1.30 3.23
CA LYS A 177 -17.75 -1.07 4.67
C LYS A 177 -16.50 -0.27 4.99
N VAL A 178 -16.64 0.67 5.91
CA VAL A 178 -15.57 1.57 6.36
C VAL A 178 -15.33 1.32 7.85
N ILE A 179 -14.07 1.25 8.24
CA ILE A 179 -13.65 1.16 9.64
C ILE A 179 -12.60 2.22 9.94
N THR A 180 -12.48 2.64 11.18
CA THR A 180 -11.31 3.39 11.63
C THR A 180 -10.19 2.42 12.00
N LEU A 181 -8.94 2.79 11.78
CA LEU A 181 -7.82 1.97 12.27
C LEU A 181 -7.82 1.89 13.81
N ARG A 182 -8.30 2.93 14.49
CA ARG A 182 -8.49 2.90 15.95
C ARG A 182 -9.36 1.72 16.38
N ASP A 183 -10.56 1.62 15.81
CA ASP A 183 -11.53 0.58 16.17
C ASP A 183 -10.98 -0.80 15.80
N TYR A 184 -10.40 -0.92 14.62
CA TYR A 184 -9.77 -2.16 14.17
C TYR A 184 -8.63 -2.62 15.10
N MET A 185 -7.73 -1.74 15.48
CA MET A 185 -6.61 -2.05 16.37
C MET A 185 -7.12 -2.44 17.76
N TYR A 186 -8.13 -1.75 18.27
CA TYR A 186 -8.77 -2.08 19.54
C TYR A 186 -9.40 -3.48 19.51
N GLU A 187 -10.24 -3.78 18.53
CA GLU A 187 -10.92 -5.06 18.36
C GLU A 187 -9.95 -6.25 18.19
N ASN A 188 -8.78 -6.00 17.60
CA ASN A 188 -7.77 -7.03 17.36
C ASN A 188 -6.64 -7.05 18.41
N ASN A 189 -6.76 -6.29 19.51
CA ASN A 189 -5.76 -6.17 20.58
C ASN A 189 -4.37 -5.74 20.06
N ILE A 190 -4.33 -4.85 19.07
CA ILE A 190 -3.09 -4.33 18.50
C ILE A 190 -2.75 -3.02 19.25
N ASN A 191 -1.83 -3.10 20.18
CA ASN A 191 -1.41 -1.94 20.96
C ASN A 191 -0.26 -1.16 20.32
N HIS A 192 0.40 -1.75 19.33
CA HIS A 192 1.58 -1.16 18.69
C HIS A 192 1.73 -1.61 17.24
N VAL A 193 2.08 -0.68 16.35
CA VAL A 193 2.33 -0.93 14.93
C VAL A 193 3.72 -0.44 14.56
N ASN A 194 4.51 -1.29 13.94
CA ASN A 194 5.86 -0.93 13.52
C ASN A 194 5.86 -0.07 12.26
N ILE A 195 5.05 -0.45 11.27
CA ILE A 195 4.93 0.29 10.01
C ILE A 195 3.47 0.35 9.60
N CYS A 196 2.96 1.55 9.34
CA CYS A 196 1.66 1.80 8.74
C CYS A 196 1.87 2.46 7.38
N LYS A 197 1.69 1.71 6.28
CA LYS A 197 1.65 2.27 4.92
C LYS A 197 0.23 2.67 4.60
N ILE A 198 0.06 3.87 4.06
CA ILE A 198 -1.23 4.45 3.65
C ILE A 198 -1.09 4.94 2.22
N ASP A 199 -1.99 4.49 1.36
CA ASP A 199 -2.06 4.88 -0.05
C ASP A 199 -3.49 4.63 -0.52
N THR A 200 -4.34 5.61 -0.28
CA THR A 200 -5.80 5.54 -0.48
C THR A 200 -6.28 6.44 -1.61
N GLU A 201 -5.35 6.88 -2.46
CA GLU A 201 -5.67 7.72 -3.62
C GLU A 201 -6.42 9.01 -3.24
N GLY A 202 -6.01 9.63 -2.10
CA GLY A 202 -6.50 10.94 -1.66
C GLY A 202 -7.31 10.98 -0.36
N SER A 203 -7.47 9.85 0.33
CA SER A 203 -8.12 9.80 1.65
C SER A 203 -7.14 9.58 2.80
N ASP A 204 -5.84 9.68 2.58
CA ASP A 204 -4.76 9.37 3.54
C ASP A 204 -4.88 10.22 4.81
N GLU A 205 -5.25 11.51 4.68
CA GLU A 205 -5.51 12.40 5.81
C GLU A 205 -6.59 11.84 6.75
N LEU A 206 -7.67 11.30 6.19
CA LEU A 206 -8.78 10.75 6.97
C LEU A 206 -8.35 9.49 7.73
N VAL A 207 -7.54 8.63 7.07
CA VAL A 207 -6.98 7.45 7.73
C VAL A 207 -6.16 7.85 8.96
N ILE A 208 -5.28 8.84 8.80
CA ILE A 208 -4.43 9.35 9.89
C ILE A 208 -5.26 10.01 11.00
N LYS A 209 -6.29 10.78 10.65
CA LYS A 209 -7.23 11.34 11.64
C LYS A 209 -7.92 10.26 12.47
N GLY A 210 -8.30 9.15 11.86
CA GLY A 210 -8.90 8.01 12.55
C GLY A 210 -8.00 7.32 13.58
N LEU A 211 -6.71 7.70 13.64
CA LEU A 211 -5.71 7.15 14.57
C LEU A 211 -5.39 8.06 15.76
N TYR A 212 -6.10 9.16 15.96
CA TYR A 212 -5.72 10.24 16.88
C TYR A 212 -5.21 9.77 18.26
N GLU A 213 -5.88 8.83 18.93
CA GLU A 213 -5.46 8.30 20.23
C GLU A 213 -4.12 7.54 20.15
N TYR A 214 -3.94 6.76 19.08
CA TYR A 214 -2.71 5.99 18.84
C TYR A 214 -1.53 6.89 18.45
N LEU A 215 -1.79 8.04 17.81
CA LEU A 215 -0.77 9.05 17.52
C LEU A 215 -0.23 9.66 18.81
N LYS A 216 -1.12 10.11 19.72
CA LYS A 216 -0.74 10.67 21.02
C LYS A 216 0.14 9.71 21.83
N ASN A 217 -0.20 8.44 21.82
CA ASN A 217 0.51 7.41 22.58
C ASN A 217 1.74 6.88 21.86
N ARG A 218 2.08 7.41 20.66
CA ARG A 218 3.16 6.94 19.81
C ARG A 218 3.10 5.43 19.55
N ALA A 219 1.90 4.91 19.42
CA ALA A 219 1.68 3.49 19.19
C ALA A 219 2.05 3.05 17.77
N ILE A 220 2.35 3.97 16.86
CA ILE A 220 2.79 3.68 15.51
C ILE A 220 4.18 4.26 15.32
N ASN A 221 5.17 3.42 15.03
CA ASN A 221 6.55 3.88 14.90
C ASN A 221 6.79 4.65 13.61
N TYR A 222 6.31 4.14 12.48
CA TYR A 222 6.56 4.72 11.18
C TYR A 222 5.31 4.73 10.31
N PHE A 223 5.07 5.88 9.66
CA PHE A 223 4.12 6.02 8.57
C PHE A 223 4.86 6.07 7.24
N ILE A 224 4.30 5.42 6.22
CA ILE A 224 4.71 5.57 4.82
C ILE A 224 3.45 5.97 4.05
N PHE A 225 3.43 7.14 3.43
CA PHE A 225 2.29 7.63 2.67
C PHE A 225 2.73 8.33 1.38
N GLU A 226 1.83 8.40 0.41
CA GLU A 226 2.12 9.04 -0.87
C GLU A 226 1.93 10.56 -0.79
N TYR A 227 2.83 11.31 -1.41
CA TYR A 227 2.63 12.72 -1.66
C TYR A 227 1.76 12.90 -2.92
N SER A 228 0.44 12.86 -2.76
CA SER A 228 -0.51 12.96 -3.87
C SER A 228 -0.85 14.39 -4.26
N ASN A 229 -1.00 15.29 -3.29
CA ASN A 229 -1.21 16.72 -3.49
C ASN A 229 -0.78 17.54 -2.28
N TYR A 230 -0.44 18.81 -2.51
CA TYR A 230 0.06 19.71 -1.49
C TYR A 230 -0.91 19.95 -0.33
N SER A 231 -2.20 20.12 -0.63
CA SER A 231 -3.21 20.42 0.40
C SER A 231 -3.37 19.25 1.39
N SER A 232 -3.43 18.02 0.90
CA SER A 232 -3.50 16.83 1.74
C SER A 232 -2.23 16.65 2.56
N TYR A 233 -1.06 16.87 1.94
CA TYR A 233 0.23 16.77 2.60
C TYR A 233 0.35 17.74 3.79
N GLU A 234 0.00 19.02 3.63
CA GLU A 234 0.09 19.98 4.73
C GLU A 234 -0.82 19.61 5.91
N LYS A 235 -1.99 19.07 5.66
CA LYS A 235 -2.87 18.57 6.72
C LYS A 235 -2.27 17.36 7.45
N ILE A 236 -1.75 16.39 6.72
CA ILE A 236 -1.05 15.23 7.28
C ILE A 236 0.15 15.70 8.11
N LYS A 237 0.96 16.60 7.57
CA LYS A 237 2.12 17.18 8.24
C LYS A 237 1.72 17.82 9.58
N ASN A 238 0.66 18.62 9.59
CA ASN A 238 0.18 19.27 10.81
C ASN A 238 -0.24 18.24 11.86
N ILE A 239 -1.03 17.22 11.47
CA ILE A 239 -1.47 16.16 12.39
C ILE A 239 -0.27 15.40 12.96
N LEU A 240 0.69 15.02 12.13
CA LEU A 240 1.85 14.26 12.56
C LEU A 240 2.81 15.11 13.43
N SER A 241 3.05 16.37 13.06
CA SER A 241 3.97 17.26 13.79
C SER A 241 3.50 17.58 15.20
N VAL A 242 2.19 17.82 15.41
CA VAL A 242 1.65 18.08 16.77
C VAL A 242 1.67 16.84 17.66
N ASN A 243 1.90 15.66 17.10
CA ASN A 243 2.11 14.39 17.80
C ASN A 243 3.58 13.97 17.78
N ASP A 244 4.51 14.90 17.57
CA ASP A 244 5.98 14.72 17.58
C ASP A 244 6.52 13.72 16.57
N TYR A 245 5.88 13.53 15.43
CA TYR A 245 6.44 12.77 14.31
C TYR A 245 7.29 13.67 13.42
N THR A 246 8.44 13.16 13.01
CA THR A 246 9.31 13.81 12.02
C THR A 246 9.05 13.24 10.64
N ILE A 247 8.93 14.09 9.63
CA ILE A 247 8.66 13.68 8.25
C ILE A 247 9.96 13.62 7.45
N TYR A 248 10.13 12.53 6.71
CA TYR A 248 11.26 12.29 5.81
C TYR A 248 10.73 12.04 4.40
N TYR A 249 11.47 12.48 3.39
CA TYR A 249 11.15 12.20 1.99
C TYR A 249 11.87 10.95 1.51
N ILE A 250 11.15 10.06 0.82
CA ILE A 250 11.73 8.94 0.09
C ILE A 250 12.02 9.43 -1.32
N VAL A 251 13.30 9.64 -1.66
CA VAL A 251 13.70 10.14 -2.98
C VAL A 251 13.81 8.98 -3.97
N ARG A 252 13.15 9.15 -5.11
CA ARG A 252 13.25 8.22 -6.25
C ARG A 252 14.67 8.29 -6.84
N ASN A 253 15.31 7.17 -7.08
CA ASN A 253 16.57 6.95 -7.82
C ASN A 253 17.88 6.86 -7.04
N GLU A 254 17.95 7.23 -5.79
CA GLU A 254 19.23 7.20 -5.07
C GLU A 254 19.02 6.66 -3.68
N ASN A 255 18.76 5.52 -3.35
CA ASN A 255 18.81 4.90 -2.01
C ASN A 255 19.08 5.85 -0.80
N ILE A 256 18.70 7.11 -0.90
CA ILE A 256 18.96 8.17 0.05
C ILE A 256 17.66 8.53 0.74
N ILE A 257 17.58 8.20 2.02
CA ILE A 257 16.64 8.87 2.92
C ILE A 257 17.26 10.24 3.17
N VAL A 258 16.73 11.27 2.55
CA VAL A 258 17.16 12.63 2.84
C VAL A 258 16.52 13.03 4.17
N ASN A 259 17.32 13.15 5.20
CA ASN A 259 16.96 13.84 6.41
C ASN A 259 16.81 15.33 6.07
N SER A 260 15.64 15.79 5.72
CA SER A 260 15.33 17.21 5.80
C SER A 260 14.72 17.45 7.17
N LEU A 261 15.53 17.94 8.08
CA LEU A 261 15.01 18.71 9.20
C LEU A 261 14.32 19.93 8.58
N LEU A 262 13.00 19.97 8.59
CA LEU A 262 12.23 21.18 8.42
C LEU A 262 12.10 21.88 9.74
#